data_3b9ad02cc0113cae9bf344789b2997ec
#
_entry.id   3b9ad02cc0113cae9bf344789b2997ec
#
_cell.length_a   1.000
_cell.length_b   1.000
_cell.length_c   1.000
_cell.angle_alpha   90.00
_cell.angle_beta   90.00
_cell.angle_gamma   90.00
#
_symmetry.space_group_name_H-M   'P 1'
#
loop_
_entity.id
_entity.type
_entity.pdbx_description
1 polymer ?
#
loop_
_entity_poly.entity_id
_entity_poly.type
_entity_poly.pdbx_seq_one_letter_code
_entity_poly.pdbx_strand_id
1 'polypeptide(L)'
;PADQEPHDYDLSGKEVTSTLEGASLVAYVEGFQPSLDKAVTQVNGPTVLDLSSKVDLKHHEGMEDEEEHADESADEGAHKEADHDADSLDPHFWLDPVRMKSAATAIEEALATADPDHAEDYKTNLETLTSTLDGLDSSYQGGFSQCERKTFITSHAAFGYLADRYGLTQTSISGIDPEQEPSAADIAAAKKAVEDTDSTTI
;
A
#
# COMPACT_ATOMS: atom_id res chain seq x y z
N PRO A 1 0.48 -8.69 15.50
CA PRO A 1 0.94 -8.23 16.83
C PRO A 1 1.19 -6.72 16.80
N ALA A 2 0.99 -6.03 17.94
CA ALA A 2 1.00 -4.56 17.97
C ALA A 2 2.38 -3.92 17.75
N ASP A 3 3.43 -4.71 17.64
CA ASP A 3 4.82 -4.25 17.60
C ASP A 3 5.58 -4.75 16.35
N GLN A 4 4.88 -5.17 15.29
CA GLN A 4 5.49 -5.63 14.04
C GLN A 4 5.08 -4.74 12.88
N GLU A 5 6.06 -4.43 12.02
CA GLU A 5 5.84 -3.70 10.78
C GLU A 5 5.02 -4.57 9.81
N PRO A 6 3.92 -4.04 9.23
CA PRO A 6 3.06 -4.81 8.34
C PRO A 6 3.75 -5.32 7.06
N HIS A 7 4.69 -4.57 6.48
CA HIS A 7 5.38 -4.97 5.25
C HIS A 7 6.25 -6.22 5.47
N ASP A 8 6.96 -6.27 6.59
CA ASP A 8 7.89 -7.35 6.96
C ASP A 8 7.27 -8.39 7.90
N TYR A 9 5.94 -8.40 8.03
CA TYR A 9 5.28 -9.36 8.91
C TYR A 9 5.50 -10.79 8.45
N ASP A 10 6.43 -11.49 9.10
CA ASP A 10 6.70 -12.91 8.83
C ASP A 10 5.78 -13.78 9.69
N LEU A 11 4.78 -14.31 9.04
CA LEU A 11 3.85 -15.27 9.62
C LEU A 11 4.56 -16.62 9.77
N SER A 12 4.80 -17.07 10.98
CA SER A 12 5.30 -18.44 11.20
C SER A 12 4.35 -19.45 10.54
N GLY A 13 4.89 -20.36 9.72
CA GLY A 13 4.08 -21.24 8.86
C GLY A 13 3.02 -22.07 9.58
N LYS A 14 3.14 -22.26 10.92
CA LYS A 14 2.16 -22.97 11.73
C LYS A 14 0.98 -22.08 12.16
N GLU A 15 1.24 -20.82 12.48
CA GLU A 15 0.19 -19.86 12.86
C GLU A 15 -0.65 -19.46 11.65
N VAL A 16 0.02 -19.24 10.51
CA VAL A 16 -0.65 -18.93 9.24
C VAL A 16 -1.63 -20.03 8.87
N THR A 17 -1.16 -21.29 8.76
CA THR A 17 -2.01 -22.38 8.33
C THR A 17 -3.18 -22.56 9.27
N SER A 18 -2.97 -22.54 10.61
CA SER A 18 -4.05 -22.75 11.56
C SER A 18 -5.07 -21.61 11.61
N THR A 19 -4.65 -20.36 11.37
CA THR A 19 -5.54 -19.20 11.38
C THR A 19 -6.30 -19.08 10.05
N LEU A 20 -5.58 -19.24 8.93
CA LEU A 20 -6.19 -19.12 7.61
C LEU A 20 -7.14 -20.27 7.29
N GLU A 21 -6.79 -21.51 7.63
CA GLU A 21 -7.68 -22.68 7.41
C GLU A 21 -9.00 -22.60 8.17
N GLY A 22 -9.02 -21.88 9.29
CA GLY A 22 -10.23 -21.65 10.08
C GLY A 22 -11.10 -20.47 9.59
N ALA A 23 -10.64 -19.69 8.64
CA ALA A 23 -11.36 -18.54 8.12
C ALA A 23 -12.36 -18.95 7.01
N SER A 24 -13.48 -18.23 6.89
CA SER A 24 -14.39 -18.35 5.76
C SER A 24 -13.90 -17.55 4.54
N LEU A 25 -13.23 -16.43 4.79
CA LEU A 25 -12.66 -15.53 3.80
C LEU A 25 -11.27 -15.05 4.25
N VAL A 26 -10.32 -15.04 3.33
CA VAL A 26 -9.01 -14.38 3.47
C VAL A 26 -8.93 -13.32 2.40
N ALA A 27 -8.98 -12.04 2.79
CA ALA A 27 -8.72 -10.91 1.90
C ALA A 27 -7.29 -10.43 2.11
N TYR A 28 -6.54 -10.26 1.04
CA TYR A 28 -5.14 -9.85 1.06
C TYR A 28 -4.79 -9.00 -0.16
N VAL A 29 -3.58 -8.47 -0.20
CA VAL A 29 -3.03 -7.74 -1.33
C VAL A 29 -1.80 -8.50 -1.81
N GLU A 30 -1.83 -9.04 -3.02
CA GLU A 30 -0.70 -9.75 -3.61
C GLU A 30 0.50 -8.80 -3.75
N GLY A 31 1.69 -9.28 -3.37
CA GLY A 31 2.93 -8.52 -3.41
C GLY A 31 3.20 -7.65 -2.16
N PHE A 32 2.22 -7.47 -1.26
CA PHE A 32 2.41 -6.66 -0.06
C PHE A 32 3.14 -7.40 1.06
N GLN A 33 2.78 -8.67 1.28
CA GLN A 33 3.35 -9.50 2.35
C GLN A 33 3.80 -10.86 1.78
N PRO A 34 5.08 -11.04 1.44
CA PRO A 34 5.57 -12.27 0.80
C PRO A 34 5.29 -13.57 1.56
N SER A 35 5.22 -13.50 2.91
CA SER A 35 4.87 -14.65 3.74
C SER A 35 3.40 -15.04 3.57
N LEU A 36 2.50 -14.05 3.44
CA LEU A 36 1.08 -14.26 3.20
C LEU A 36 0.81 -14.76 1.78
N ASP A 37 1.49 -14.20 0.77
CA ASP A 37 1.41 -14.66 -0.63
C ASP A 37 1.71 -16.17 -0.74
N LYS A 38 2.75 -16.62 -0.04
CA LYS A 38 3.09 -18.05 0.02
C LYS A 38 2.04 -18.86 0.78
N ALA A 39 1.51 -18.31 1.88
CA ALA A 39 0.56 -19.01 2.73
C ALA A 39 -0.77 -19.24 2.04
N VAL A 40 -1.33 -18.25 1.34
CA VAL A 40 -2.63 -18.37 0.66
C VAL A 40 -2.63 -19.42 -0.45
N THR A 41 -1.47 -19.76 -1.02
CA THR A 41 -1.34 -20.86 -2.00
C THR A 41 -1.39 -22.27 -1.37
N GLN A 42 -1.22 -22.37 -0.05
CA GLN A 42 -1.09 -23.65 0.67
C GLN A 42 -2.32 -23.99 1.52
N VAL A 43 -3.18 -23.01 1.79
CA VAL A 43 -4.39 -23.23 2.60
C VAL A 43 -5.53 -23.79 1.76
N ASN A 44 -6.31 -24.67 2.39
CA ASN A 44 -7.51 -25.24 1.79
C ASN A 44 -8.71 -24.93 2.71
N GLY A 45 -9.77 -24.43 2.12
CA GLY A 45 -11.02 -24.18 2.86
C GLY A 45 -11.55 -22.76 2.70
N PRO A 46 -10.80 -21.69 3.04
CA PRO A 46 -11.29 -20.34 2.89
C PRO A 46 -11.44 -19.92 1.41
N THR A 47 -12.37 -19.01 1.16
CA THR A 47 -12.34 -18.20 -0.05
C THR A 47 -11.16 -17.25 0.04
N VAL A 48 -10.29 -17.22 -0.96
CA VAL A 48 -9.17 -16.28 -1.02
C VAL A 48 -9.52 -15.15 -1.99
N LEU A 49 -9.46 -13.91 -1.51
CA LEU A 49 -9.73 -12.70 -2.29
C LEU A 49 -8.46 -11.85 -2.35
N ASP A 50 -7.85 -11.79 -3.53
CA ASP A 50 -6.81 -10.82 -3.81
C ASP A 50 -7.45 -9.47 -4.19
N LEU A 51 -7.14 -8.43 -3.40
CA LEU A 51 -7.62 -7.07 -3.58
C LEU A 51 -6.82 -6.29 -4.62
N SER A 52 -5.60 -6.70 -4.97
CA SER A 52 -4.74 -6.00 -5.93
C SER A 52 -5.46 -5.77 -7.27
N SER A 53 -6.19 -6.79 -7.73
CA SER A 53 -6.99 -6.73 -8.97
C SER A 53 -8.30 -5.94 -8.85
N LYS A 54 -8.69 -5.49 -7.66
CA LYS A 54 -9.98 -4.81 -7.38
C LYS A 54 -9.82 -3.31 -7.18
N VAL A 55 -8.62 -2.83 -6.92
CA VAL A 55 -8.36 -1.46 -6.48
C VAL A 55 -7.50 -0.64 -7.45
N ASP A 56 -7.14 -1.20 -8.61
CA ASP A 56 -6.33 -0.53 -9.64
C ASP A 56 -5.02 0.00 -9.04
N LEU A 57 -4.18 -0.93 -8.59
CA LEU A 57 -2.85 -0.59 -8.06
C LEU A 57 -1.98 0.08 -9.12
N LYS A 58 -1.12 0.99 -8.69
CA LYS A 58 -0.22 1.78 -9.53
C LYS A 58 1.19 1.75 -8.98
N HIS A 59 2.13 2.12 -9.84
CA HIS A 59 3.47 2.50 -9.41
C HIS A 59 3.45 3.94 -8.91
N HIS A 60 4.12 4.23 -7.81
CA HIS A 60 4.38 5.58 -7.33
C HIS A 60 5.87 5.81 -7.11
N GLU A 61 6.31 7.07 -7.15
CA GLU A 61 7.69 7.45 -6.86
C GLU A 61 8.12 6.96 -5.47
N GLY A 62 9.34 6.49 -5.37
CA GLY A 62 9.88 5.77 -4.21
C GLY A 62 10.19 4.31 -4.53
N MET A 63 9.84 3.87 -5.75
CA MET A 63 10.21 2.61 -6.37
C MET A 63 11.12 2.82 -7.58
N GLU A 64 11.71 4.03 -7.74
CA GLU A 64 12.54 4.32 -8.90
C GLU A 64 13.85 3.53 -8.81
N ASP A 65 14.07 2.72 -9.85
CA ASP A 65 15.34 2.09 -10.14
C ASP A 65 16.46 3.12 -10.26
N GLU A 66 17.55 2.91 -9.54
CA GLU A 66 18.84 3.54 -9.83
C GLU A 66 19.44 3.05 -11.16
N GLU A 67 18.69 3.12 -12.27
CA GLU A 67 19.20 2.83 -13.61
C GLU A 67 19.22 4.05 -14.51
N GLU A 68 19.89 5.13 -14.12
CA GLU A 68 20.47 6.05 -15.10
C GLU A 68 21.67 6.81 -14.54
N HIS A 69 22.80 6.15 -14.36
CA HIS A 69 24.16 6.72 -14.50
C HIS A 69 25.22 5.67 -14.20
N ALA A 70 25.38 4.69 -15.07
CA ALA A 70 26.61 3.92 -15.13
C ALA A 70 27.37 4.32 -16.36
N ASP A 71 28.31 5.23 -16.19
CA ASP A 71 29.45 5.40 -17.08
C ASP A 71 30.40 4.19 -16.92
N GLU A 72 30.92 3.69 -18.05
CA GLU A 72 31.67 2.46 -18.19
C GLU A 72 32.88 2.35 -17.27
N SER A 73 32.96 1.29 -16.44
CA SER A 73 34.22 0.56 -16.30
C SER A 73 34.00 -0.82 -15.66
N ALA A 74 34.43 -1.85 -16.39
CA ALA A 74 34.37 -3.25 -16.02
C ALA A 74 35.26 -3.58 -14.80
N ASP A 75 34.72 -4.38 -13.85
CA ASP A 75 35.47 -5.47 -13.22
C ASP A 75 34.52 -6.55 -12.66
N GLU A 76 34.90 -7.81 -12.83
CA GLU A 76 34.10 -8.98 -12.51
C GLU A 76 34.07 -9.27 -11.01
N GLY A 77 32.89 -9.36 -10.42
CA GLY A 77 32.72 -9.84 -9.05
C GLY A 77 31.25 -10.19 -8.77
N ALA A 78 30.91 -11.48 -8.91
CA ALA A 78 29.56 -11.98 -8.71
C ALA A 78 29.09 -11.82 -7.26
N HIS A 79 28.18 -10.89 -7.01
CA HIS A 79 27.23 -10.96 -5.92
C HIS A 79 25.82 -10.93 -6.52
N LYS A 80 25.13 -12.08 -6.42
CA LYS A 80 23.69 -12.14 -6.61
C LYS A 80 23.06 -11.43 -5.41
N GLU A 81 22.77 -10.17 -5.55
CA GLU A 81 21.82 -9.49 -4.72
C GLU A 81 20.43 -9.67 -5.29
N ALA A 82 19.44 -9.77 -4.40
CA ALA A 82 18.08 -10.09 -4.75
C ALA A 82 17.53 -9.03 -5.71
N ASP A 83 16.97 -9.48 -6.84
CA ASP A 83 16.11 -8.66 -7.69
C ASP A 83 14.98 -8.11 -6.82
N HIS A 84 15.10 -6.87 -6.38
CA HIS A 84 13.98 -6.09 -5.93
C HIS A 84 13.26 -5.64 -7.19
N ASP A 85 12.08 -6.22 -7.40
CA ASP A 85 11.26 -6.05 -8.58
C ASP A 85 10.99 -4.57 -8.84
N ALA A 86 11.62 -4.04 -9.89
CA ALA A 86 11.31 -2.76 -10.53
C ALA A 86 9.85 -2.67 -11.03
N ASP A 87 9.05 -3.70 -10.78
CA ASP A 87 7.69 -3.89 -11.26
C ASP A 87 6.68 -3.97 -10.11
N SER A 88 7.08 -3.69 -8.85
CA SER A 88 6.17 -3.80 -7.72
C SER A 88 5.21 -2.62 -7.66
N LEU A 89 3.92 -2.91 -7.42
CA LEU A 89 2.85 -1.93 -7.33
C LEU A 89 2.74 -1.39 -5.89
N ASP A 90 2.45 -0.10 -5.74
CA ASP A 90 2.24 0.51 -4.43
C ASP A 90 1.01 -0.12 -3.73
N PRO A 91 1.17 -0.77 -2.56
CA PRO A 91 0.07 -1.42 -1.87
C PRO A 91 -0.83 -0.46 -1.07
N HIS A 92 -0.44 0.81 -0.87
CA HIS A 92 -1.06 1.75 0.06
C HIS A 92 -2.40 2.35 -0.43
N PHE A 93 -3.15 1.59 -1.25
CA PHE A 93 -4.42 2.03 -1.85
C PHE A 93 -5.47 2.48 -0.82
N TRP A 94 -5.42 1.97 0.42
CA TRP A 94 -6.39 2.27 1.48
C TRP A 94 -6.35 3.73 1.95
N LEU A 95 -5.31 4.48 1.60
CA LEU A 95 -5.21 5.92 1.84
C LEU A 95 -5.97 6.76 0.79
N ASP A 96 -6.54 6.13 -0.22
CA ASP A 96 -7.48 6.71 -1.16
C ASP A 96 -8.92 6.25 -0.84
N PRO A 97 -9.81 7.13 -0.35
CA PRO A 97 -11.18 6.74 0.03
C PRO A 97 -11.95 6.06 -1.09
N VAL A 98 -11.71 6.41 -2.36
CA VAL A 98 -12.44 5.83 -3.49
C VAL A 98 -11.92 4.42 -3.80
N ARG A 99 -10.60 4.18 -3.72
CA ARG A 99 -10.05 2.83 -3.84
C ARG A 99 -10.47 1.94 -2.68
N MET A 100 -10.50 2.49 -1.47
CA MET A 100 -11.00 1.77 -0.29
C MET A 100 -12.46 1.34 -0.45
N LYS A 101 -13.32 2.14 -1.12
CA LYS A 101 -14.69 1.71 -1.45
C LYS A 101 -14.70 0.52 -2.39
N SER A 102 -13.83 0.48 -3.39
CA SER A 102 -13.73 -0.66 -4.30
C SER A 102 -13.31 -1.94 -3.56
N ALA A 103 -12.33 -1.84 -2.67
CA ALA A 103 -11.93 -2.95 -1.81
C ALA A 103 -13.08 -3.43 -0.91
N ALA A 104 -13.77 -2.49 -0.24
CA ALA A 104 -14.90 -2.81 0.63
C ALA A 104 -16.04 -3.50 -0.13
N THR A 105 -16.32 -3.08 -1.36
CA THR A 105 -17.33 -3.71 -2.22
C THR A 105 -16.93 -5.15 -2.56
N ALA A 106 -15.67 -5.38 -2.95
CA ALA A 106 -15.19 -6.72 -3.27
C ALA A 106 -15.21 -7.66 -2.02
N ILE A 107 -14.91 -7.12 -0.86
CA ILE A 107 -14.99 -7.88 0.41
C ILE A 107 -16.44 -8.21 0.75
N GLU A 108 -17.37 -7.27 0.60
CA GLU A 108 -18.79 -7.50 0.84
C GLU A 108 -19.34 -8.60 -0.06
N GLU A 109 -19.08 -8.55 -1.37
CA GLU A 109 -19.51 -9.56 -2.35
C GLU A 109 -18.97 -10.96 -1.97
N ALA A 110 -17.72 -11.04 -1.52
CA ALA A 110 -17.10 -12.28 -1.10
C ALA A 110 -17.71 -12.81 0.22
N LEU A 111 -18.00 -11.93 1.18
CA LEU A 111 -18.67 -12.28 2.43
C LEU A 111 -20.09 -12.76 2.19
N ALA A 112 -20.87 -12.04 1.38
CA ALA A 112 -22.24 -12.43 1.02
C ALA A 112 -22.30 -13.79 0.29
N THR A 113 -21.23 -14.13 -0.45
CA THR A 113 -21.10 -15.44 -1.10
C THR A 113 -20.75 -16.54 -0.09
N ALA A 114 -19.84 -16.27 0.85
CA ALA A 114 -19.38 -17.24 1.85
C ALA A 114 -20.41 -17.47 2.97
N ASP A 115 -21.22 -16.46 3.27
CA ASP A 115 -22.22 -16.46 4.34
C ASP A 115 -23.50 -15.75 3.89
N PRO A 116 -24.32 -16.39 3.04
CA PRO A 116 -25.51 -15.78 2.45
C PRO A 116 -26.61 -15.46 3.46
N ASP A 117 -26.62 -16.10 4.63
CA ASP A 117 -27.61 -15.83 5.67
C ASP A 117 -27.47 -14.43 6.27
N HIS A 118 -26.28 -13.80 6.18
CA HIS A 118 -25.98 -12.44 6.66
C HIS A 118 -25.71 -11.44 5.53
N ALA A 119 -26.04 -11.78 4.28
CA ALA A 119 -25.77 -10.91 3.12
C ALA A 119 -26.36 -9.50 3.24
N GLU A 120 -27.58 -9.35 3.80
CA GLU A 120 -28.20 -8.04 4.02
C GLU A 120 -27.47 -7.21 5.11
N ASP A 121 -26.88 -7.86 6.09
CA ASP A 121 -26.08 -7.19 7.13
C ASP A 121 -24.78 -6.66 6.52
N TYR A 122 -24.09 -7.46 5.70
CA TYR A 122 -22.87 -7.04 4.99
C TYR A 122 -23.15 -5.86 4.07
N LYS A 123 -24.23 -5.91 3.31
CA LYS A 123 -24.67 -4.80 2.44
C LYS A 123 -24.94 -3.52 3.23
N THR A 124 -25.66 -3.61 4.35
CA THR A 124 -25.95 -2.47 5.21
C THR A 124 -24.69 -1.85 5.77
N ASN A 125 -23.72 -2.69 6.16
CA ASN A 125 -22.41 -2.26 6.64
C ASN A 125 -21.61 -1.57 5.52
N LEU A 126 -21.62 -2.12 4.31
CA LEU A 126 -20.99 -1.51 3.14
C LEU A 126 -21.58 -0.12 2.85
N GLU A 127 -22.91 0.02 2.86
CA GLU A 127 -23.57 1.32 2.64
C GLU A 127 -23.13 2.36 3.69
N THR A 128 -23.02 1.96 4.95
CA THR A 128 -22.54 2.83 6.05
C THR A 128 -21.10 3.23 5.84
N LEU A 129 -20.20 2.27 5.53
CA LEU A 129 -18.81 2.52 5.26
C LEU A 129 -18.61 3.43 4.04
N THR A 130 -19.33 3.15 2.95
CA THR A 130 -19.28 3.95 1.73
C THR A 130 -19.69 5.39 1.98
N SER A 131 -20.77 5.63 2.75
CA SER A 131 -21.18 6.98 3.15
C SER A 131 -20.10 7.71 3.94
N THR A 132 -19.42 7.00 4.82
CA THR A 132 -18.30 7.56 5.61
C THR A 132 -17.12 7.93 4.71
N LEU A 133 -16.75 7.06 3.77
CA LEU A 133 -15.65 7.30 2.82
C LEU A 133 -15.99 8.43 1.84
N ASP A 134 -17.25 8.57 1.41
CA ASP A 134 -17.70 9.70 0.58
C ASP A 134 -17.61 11.04 1.34
N GLY A 135 -17.96 11.04 2.63
CA GLY A 135 -17.78 12.19 3.49
C GLY A 135 -16.30 12.57 3.67
N LEU A 136 -15.43 11.58 3.80
CA LEU A 136 -13.98 11.78 3.90
C LEU A 136 -13.41 12.33 2.59
N ASP A 137 -13.76 11.75 1.44
CA ASP A 137 -13.34 12.22 0.11
C ASP A 137 -13.75 13.68 -0.11
N SER A 138 -15.01 14.04 0.22
CA SER A 138 -15.50 15.41 0.12
C SER A 138 -14.73 16.37 1.03
N SER A 139 -14.39 15.93 2.25
CA SER A 139 -13.63 16.72 3.22
C SER A 139 -12.20 16.96 2.73
N TYR A 140 -11.55 15.95 2.19
CA TYR A 140 -10.21 16.08 1.59
C TYR A 140 -10.23 17.00 0.36
N GLN A 141 -11.19 16.83 -0.55
CA GLN A 141 -11.34 17.74 -1.71
C GLN A 141 -11.48 19.20 -1.26
N GLY A 142 -12.37 19.45 -0.29
CA GLY A 142 -12.58 20.81 0.26
C GLY A 142 -11.35 21.37 0.96
N GLY A 143 -10.69 20.58 1.80
CA GLY A 143 -9.50 20.98 2.55
C GLY A 143 -8.30 21.23 1.64
N PHE A 144 -7.95 20.27 0.80
CA PHE A 144 -6.75 20.34 -0.05
C PHE A 144 -6.90 21.36 -1.20
N SER A 145 -8.13 21.69 -1.64
CA SER A 145 -8.34 22.71 -2.67
C SER A 145 -7.85 24.09 -2.23
N GLN A 146 -7.85 24.36 -0.91
CA GLN A 146 -7.47 25.63 -0.31
C GLN A 146 -6.01 25.66 0.19
N CYS A 147 -5.28 24.54 0.11
CA CYS A 147 -3.89 24.49 0.53
C CYS A 147 -3.00 25.29 -0.42
N GLU A 148 -2.26 26.25 0.12
CA GLU A 148 -1.27 27.02 -0.61
C GLU A 148 -0.06 26.16 -1.00
N ARG A 149 0.33 25.24 -0.11
CA ARG A 149 1.40 24.27 -0.33
C ARG A 149 0.78 22.94 -0.76
N LYS A 150 1.28 22.42 -1.88
CA LYS A 150 0.82 21.15 -2.45
C LYS A 150 1.80 20.01 -2.21
N THR A 151 3.03 20.32 -1.82
CA THR A 151 4.06 19.34 -1.48
C THR A 151 4.05 19.07 0.02
N PHE A 152 4.14 17.79 0.38
CA PHE A 152 4.32 17.34 1.75
C PHE A 152 5.42 16.28 1.81
N ILE A 153 6.04 16.11 2.97
CA ILE A 153 7.19 15.24 3.17
C ILE A 153 6.81 14.17 4.19
N THR A 154 7.18 12.93 3.91
CA THR A 154 6.87 11.76 4.75
C THR A 154 8.11 10.92 5.01
N SER A 155 8.06 10.08 6.06
CA SER A 155 9.13 9.14 6.36
C SER A 155 9.27 8.07 5.27
N HIS A 156 8.15 7.50 4.77
CA HIS A 156 8.13 6.56 3.65
C HIS A 156 7.01 6.91 2.65
N ALA A 157 7.06 6.32 1.46
CA ALA A 157 6.23 6.66 0.32
C ALA A 157 4.83 6.00 0.35
N ALA A 158 4.05 6.19 1.43
CA ALA A 158 2.75 5.56 1.60
C ALA A 158 1.58 6.34 1.00
N PHE A 159 1.74 7.62 0.65
CA PHE A 159 0.62 8.51 0.34
C PHE A 159 0.47 8.83 -1.15
N GLY A 160 1.06 8.02 -2.03
CA GLY A 160 1.02 8.22 -3.49
C GLY A 160 -0.41 8.33 -4.03
N TYR A 161 -1.30 7.41 -3.66
CA TYR A 161 -2.70 7.43 -4.09
C TYR A 161 -3.49 8.64 -3.59
N LEU A 162 -3.21 9.10 -2.36
CA LEU A 162 -3.81 10.31 -1.81
C LEU A 162 -3.30 11.55 -2.56
N ALA A 163 -2.00 11.61 -2.82
CA ALA A 163 -1.40 12.69 -3.58
C ALA A 163 -2.00 12.80 -4.99
N ASP A 164 -2.08 11.69 -5.71
CA ASP A 164 -2.69 11.60 -7.03
C ASP A 164 -4.13 12.11 -7.04
N ARG A 165 -4.94 11.65 -6.07
CA ARG A 165 -6.36 11.97 -6.04
C ARG A 165 -6.63 13.45 -5.82
N TYR A 166 -5.86 14.10 -4.96
CA TYR A 166 -6.15 15.47 -4.54
C TYR A 166 -5.18 16.51 -5.11
N GLY A 167 -4.35 16.13 -6.07
CA GLY A 167 -3.41 17.03 -6.74
C GLY A 167 -2.35 17.57 -5.79
N LEU A 168 -1.82 16.67 -4.94
CA LEU A 168 -0.69 16.93 -4.05
C LEU A 168 0.57 16.27 -4.62
N THR A 169 1.72 16.62 -4.06
CA THR A 169 3.02 16.01 -4.37
C THR A 169 3.62 15.47 -3.08
N GLN A 170 3.87 14.18 -3.03
CA GLN A 170 4.61 13.54 -1.95
C GLN A 170 6.11 13.56 -2.27
N THR A 171 6.92 13.84 -1.27
CA THR A 171 8.36 13.55 -1.24
C THR A 171 8.63 12.70 -0.02
N SER A 172 9.21 11.53 -0.19
CA SER A 172 9.52 10.62 0.92
C SER A 172 11.01 10.59 1.23
N ILE A 173 11.36 10.22 2.47
CA ILE A 173 12.74 10.00 2.90
C ILE A 173 13.17 8.57 2.56
N SER A 174 12.28 7.59 2.75
CA SER A 174 12.45 6.19 2.34
C SER A 174 11.48 5.86 1.21
N GLY A 175 11.71 4.73 0.52
CA GLY A 175 10.82 4.17 -0.49
C GLY A 175 9.45 3.73 0.06
N ILE A 176 8.81 2.81 -0.65
CA ILE A 176 7.51 2.22 -0.27
C ILE A 176 7.64 1.39 1.01
N ASP A 177 8.75 0.70 1.20
CA ASP A 177 9.05 -0.07 2.41
C ASP A 177 9.68 0.84 3.48
N PRO A 178 9.04 0.99 4.67
CA PRO A 178 9.57 1.83 5.75
C PRO A 178 10.83 1.28 6.41
N GLU A 179 11.13 -0.02 6.30
CA GLU A 179 12.33 -0.65 6.86
C GLU A 179 13.55 -0.46 5.93
N GLN A 180 13.35 -0.05 4.70
CA GLN A 180 14.44 0.24 3.77
C GLN A 180 15.21 1.49 4.21
N GLU A 181 16.53 1.37 4.36
CA GLU A 181 17.39 2.53 4.69
C GLU A 181 17.41 3.52 3.51
N PRO A 182 17.13 4.82 3.76
CA PRO A 182 17.13 5.82 2.71
C PRO A 182 18.52 6.02 2.12
N SER A 183 18.60 6.18 0.81
CA SER A 183 19.84 6.52 0.14
C SER A 183 20.30 7.97 0.46
N ALA A 184 21.57 8.28 0.21
CA ALA A 184 22.06 9.65 0.34
C ALA A 184 21.35 10.61 -0.63
N ALA A 185 20.88 10.12 -1.77
CA ALA A 185 20.11 10.89 -2.75
C ALA A 185 18.71 11.23 -2.21
N ASP A 186 18.00 10.28 -1.59
CA ASP A 186 16.67 10.50 -1.00
C ASP A 186 16.73 11.53 0.13
N ILE A 187 17.73 11.41 1.01
CA ILE A 187 17.95 12.39 2.09
C ILE A 187 18.24 13.79 1.50
N ALA A 188 19.01 13.86 0.42
CA ALA A 188 19.30 15.14 -0.24
C ALA A 188 18.05 15.71 -0.92
N ALA A 189 17.23 14.87 -1.56
CA ALA A 189 15.96 15.27 -2.17
C ALA A 189 14.95 15.76 -1.13
N ALA A 190 14.78 15.03 -0.02
CA ALA A 190 13.92 15.44 1.07
C ALA A 190 14.37 16.78 1.69
N LYS A 191 15.67 16.96 1.93
CA LYS A 191 16.22 18.23 2.42
C LYS A 191 15.93 19.38 1.45
N LYS A 192 16.15 19.15 0.15
CA LYS A 192 15.85 20.15 -0.88
C LYS A 192 14.34 20.48 -0.91
N ALA A 193 13.46 19.48 -0.78
CA ALA A 193 12.02 19.70 -0.73
C ALA A 193 11.62 20.55 0.49
N VAL A 194 12.21 20.32 1.65
CA VAL A 194 12.00 21.18 2.85
C VAL A 194 12.40 22.64 2.56
N GLU A 195 13.57 22.85 1.97
CA GLU A 195 14.08 24.18 1.64
C GLU A 195 13.21 24.91 0.58
N ASP A 196 12.79 24.19 -0.47
CA ASP A 196 12.01 24.74 -1.58
C ASP A 196 10.56 25.07 -1.19
N THR A 197 9.99 24.34 -0.23
CA THR A 197 8.57 24.45 0.16
C THR A 197 8.35 25.19 1.49
N ASP A 198 9.43 25.57 2.16
CA ASP A 198 9.34 26.17 3.53
C ASP A 198 8.57 25.25 4.51
N SER A 199 8.72 23.94 4.32
CA SER A 199 8.05 22.93 5.18
C SER A 199 8.65 22.96 6.58
N THR A 200 7.78 22.95 7.59
CA THR A 200 8.18 22.98 9.01
C THR A 200 7.89 21.67 9.74
N THR A 201 7.34 20.69 9.04
CA THR A 201 6.94 19.38 9.58
C THR A 201 7.25 18.30 8.56
N ILE A 202 7.75 17.18 9.04
CA ILE A 202 7.99 15.93 8.32
C ILE A 202 7.16 14.84 9.00
#